data_298bd33cbe8c9f8fed47b1ab96f263ac
#
_entry.id   298bd33cbe8c9f8fed47b1ab96f263ac
#
_cell.length_a   1.000
_cell.length_b   1.000
_cell.length_c   1.000
_cell.angle_alpha   90.00
_cell.angle_beta   90.00
_cell.angle_gamma   90.00
#
_symmetry.space_group_name_H-M   'P 1'
#
loop_
_entity.id
_entity.type
_entity.pdbx_description
1 polymer ?
#
loop_
_entity_poly.entity_id
_entity_poly.type
_entity_poly.pdbx_seq_one_letter_code
_entity_poly.pdbx_strand_id
1 'polypeptide(L)' 'MENVKKYLTVREIAQRLDFTEEWVRDLIAKKEIKATIIGRWRVKPGDLEDFIKSRMNIK' A
#
# COMPACT_ATOMS: atom_id res chain seq x y z
N MET A 1 17.04 -11.67 4.77
CA MET A 1 16.86 -10.23 4.97
C MET A 1 16.01 -9.67 3.84
N GLU A 2 15.01 -8.90 4.18
CA GLU A 2 14.09 -8.40 3.18
C GLU A 2 14.70 -7.24 2.40
N ASN A 3 14.33 -7.19 1.14
CA ASN A 3 14.83 -6.13 0.27
C ASN A 3 13.86 -4.96 0.30
N VAL A 4 14.22 -3.94 1.08
CA VAL A 4 13.37 -2.78 1.27
C VAL A 4 13.10 -2.06 -0.04
N LYS A 5 13.99 -2.19 -0.99
CA LYS A 5 13.81 -1.52 -2.28
C LYS A 5 12.62 -2.03 -3.06
N LYS A 6 12.15 -3.24 -2.75
CA LYS A 6 10.97 -3.79 -3.41
C LYS A 6 9.67 -3.34 -2.76
N TYR A 7 9.77 -2.67 -1.62
CA TYR A 7 8.58 -2.16 -0.96
C TYR A 7 8.11 -0.90 -1.67
N LEU A 8 6.82 -0.71 -1.66
CA LEU A 8 6.20 0.45 -2.30
C LEU A 8 6.07 1.58 -1.31
N THR A 9 6.29 2.80 -1.78
CA THR A 9 6.05 3.98 -0.97
C THR A 9 4.60 4.42 -1.14
N VAL A 10 4.16 5.30 -0.23
CA VAL A 10 2.82 5.86 -0.33
C VAL A 10 2.62 6.53 -1.69
N ARG A 11 3.65 7.23 -2.16
CA ARG A 11 3.57 7.92 -3.43
C ARG A 11 3.37 6.95 -4.59
N GLU A 12 4.12 5.86 -4.57
CA GLU A 12 4.00 4.86 -5.62
C GLU A 12 2.62 4.22 -5.63
N ILE A 13 2.09 3.95 -4.46
CA ILE A 13 0.76 3.36 -4.36
C ILE A 13 -0.29 4.33 -4.88
N ALA A 14 -0.17 5.59 -4.51
CA ALA A 14 -1.10 6.59 -4.97
C ALA A 14 -1.11 6.68 -6.49
N GLN A 15 0.07 6.61 -7.09
CA GLN A 15 0.16 6.67 -8.55
C GLN A 15 -0.44 5.42 -9.20
N ARG A 16 -0.22 4.27 -8.62
CA ARG A 16 -0.73 3.03 -9.18
C ARG A 16 -2.24 2.93 -9.09
N LEU A 17 -2.82 3.45 -8.02
CA LEU A 17 -4.25 3.37 -7.78
C LEU A 17 -4.99 4.64 -8.22
N ASP A 18 -4.24 5.63 -8.67
CA ASP A 18 -4.83 6.92 -9.05
C ASP A 18 -5.54 7.57 -7.86
N PHE A 19 -4.93 7.43 -6.70
CA PHE A 19 -5.41 8.03 -5.46
C PHE A 19 -4.48 9.15 -5.06
N THR A 20 -4.91 9.97 -4.11
CA THR A 20 -4.03 10.95 -3.49
C THR A 20 -3.17 10.25 -2.44
N GLU A 21 -2.01 10.83 -2.14
CA GLU A 21 -1.17 10.26 -1.09
C GLU A 21 -1.88 10.32 0.26
N GLU A 22 -2.66 11.36 0.45
CA GLU A 22 -3.39 11.53 1.70
C GLU A 22 -4.38 10.38 1.90
N TRP A 23 -5.07 10.01 0.85
CA TRP A 23 -6.01 8.89 0.92
C TRP A 23 -5.27 7.59 1.23
N VAL A 24 -4.11 7.38 0.59
CA VAL A 24 -3.35 6.15 0.85
C VAL A 24 -2.92 6.11 2.31
N ARG A 25 -2.46 7.22 2.85
CA ARG A 25 -2.08 7.27 4.26
C ARG A 25 -3.27 6.95 5.16
N ASP A 26 -4.43 7.44 4.81
CA ASP A 26 -5.63 7.17 5.57
C ASP A 26 -5.97 5.68 5.55
N LEU A 27 -5.85 5.05 4.40
CA LEU A 27 -6.09 3.62 4.29
C LEU A 27 -5.13 2.82 5.14
N ILE A 28 -3.88 3.25 5.20
CA ILE A 28 -2.88 2.58 6.03
C ILE A 28 -3.22 2.81 7.50
N ALA A 29 -3.63 4.00 7.86
CA ALA A 29 -3.98 4.32 9.25
C ALA A 29 -5.17 3.50 9.70
N LYS A 30 -6.11 3.24 8.80
CA LYS A 30 -7.27 2.42 9.11
C LYS A 30 -6.97 0.93 9.02
N LYS A 31 -5.74 0.60 8.66
CA LYS A 31 -5.29 -0.78 8.55
C LYS A 31 -5.99 -1.55 7.44
N GLU A 32 -6.50 -0.85 6.46
CA GLU A 32 -7.05 -1.50 5.29
C GLU A 32 -5.94 -1.95 4.34
N ILE A 33 -4.82 -1.24 4.37
CA ILE A 33 -3.62 -1.67 3.67
C ILE A 33 -2.57 -1.97 4.72
N LYS A 34 -2.03 -3.17 4.68
CA LYS A 34 -0.97 -3.55 5.60
C LYS A 34 0.30 -2.80 5.23
N ALA A 35 0.92 -2.21 6.20
CA ALA A 35 2.13 -1.44 5.97
C ALA A 35 3.15 -1.72 7.05
N THR A 36 4.41 -1.57 6.68
CA THR A 36 5.52 -1.72 7.60
C THR A 36 6.21 -0.37 7.72
N ILE A 37 6.63 -0.03 8.93
CA ILE A 37 7.33 1.23 9.17
C ILE A 37 8.82 0.96 9.16
N ILE A 38 9.48 1.45 8.11
CA ILE A 38 10.93 1.36 7.99
C ILE A 38 11.40 2.77 7.68
N GLY A 39 11.52 3.58 8.73
CA GLY A 39 11.79 4.99 8.57
C GLY A 39 10.57 5.76 8.13
N ARG A 40 9.78 5.18 7.27
CA ARG A 40 8.50 5.72 6.80
C ARG A 40 7.63 4.54 6.40
N TRP A 41 6.40 4.80 6.08
CA TRP A 41 5.50 3.72 5.71
C TRP A 41 5.93 3.08 4.39
N ARG A 42 5.99 1.76 4.40
CA ARG A 42 6.33 0.96 3.24
C ARG A 42 5.35 -0.18 3.14
N VAL A 43 4.97 -0.52 1.93
CA VAL A 43 3.98 -1.56 1.69
C VAL A 43 4.57 -2.62 0.79
N LYS A 44 4.43 -3.87 1.18
CA LYS A 44 4.89 -4.97 0.33
C LYS A 44 3.98 -5.07 -0.88
N PRO A 45 4.53 -5.39 -2.05
CA PRO A 45 3.70 -5.54 -3.25
C PRO A 45 2.57 -6.53 -3.07
N GLY A 46 2.82 -7.62 -2.36
CA GLY A 46 1.77 -8.60 -2.12
C GLY A 46 0.63 -8.06 -1.28
N ASP A 47 0.97 -7.23 -0.29
CA ASP A 47 -0.05 -6.62 0.54
C ASP A 47 -0.92 -5.67 -0.26
N LEU A 48 -0.32 -4.94 -1.19
CA LEU A 48 -1.08 -4.05 -2.05
C LEU A 48 -2.01 -4.85 -2.95
N GLU A 49 -1.52 -5.97 -3.49
CA GLU A 49 -2.37 -6.82 -4.32
C GLU A 49 -3.53 -7.36 -3.54
N ASP A 50 -3.30 -7.75 -2.29
CA ASP A 50 -4.39 -8.24 -1.44
C ASP A 50 -5.44 -7.17 -1.24
N PHE A 51 -5.00 -5.94 -1.02
CA PHE A 51 -5.93 -4.83 -0.88
C PHE A 51 -6.75 -4.64 -2.14
N ILE A 52 -6.09 -4.67 -3.30
CA ILE A 52 -6.77 -4.47 -4.56
C ILE A 52 -7.80 -5.56 -4.80
N LYS A 53 -7.41 -6.81 -4.56
CA LYS A 53 -8.34 -7.92 -4.74
C LYS A 53 -9.54 -7.81 -3.82
N SER A 54 -9.29 -7.38 -2.59
CA SER A 54 -10.35 -7.22 -1.61
C SER A 54 -11.34 -6.14 -2.03
N ARG A 55 -10.81 -5.05 -2.58
CA ARG A 55 -11.65 -3.93 -2.98
C ARG A 55 -12.39 -4.18 -4.28
N MET A 56 -11.70 -4.81 -5.22
CA MET A 56 -12.30 -4.99 -6.52
C MET A 56 -13.26 -6.14 -6.56
N ASN A 57 -13.01 -7.14 -5.78
CA ASN A 57 -13.93 -8.25 -5.58
C ASN A 57 -14.90 -8.48 -6.75
N ILE A 58 -14.36 -8.53 -7.92
CA ILE A 58 -15.15 -8.68 -9.12
C ILE A 58 -15.40 -10.15 -9.37
N LYS A 59 -16.63 -10.44 -9.68
CA LYS A 59 -16.99 -11.81 -9.98
C LYS A 59 -16.68 -12.16 -11.40
#